data_600caf46e73f5640a829f1675052f22d
#
_entry.id   600caf46e73f5640a829f1675052f22d
#
_cell.length_a   1.000
_cell.length_b   1.000
_cell.length_c   1.000
_cell.angle_alpha   90.00
_cell.angle_beta   90.00
_cell.angle_gamma   90.00
#
_symmetry.space_group_name_H-M   'P 1'
#
loop_
_entity.id
_entity.type
_entity.pdbx_description
1 polymer ?
#
loop_
_entity_poly.entity_id
_entity_poly.type
_entity_poly.pdbx_seq_one_letter_code
_entity_poly.pdbx_strand_id
1 'polypeptide(L)'
;MSTTRGRLVTNNNVVLDQADFFQVDGFTRVPGLTIGQLTCQLFFQNALQPWTFQSGAGVTDVQAVSGRVYWVEVPGSPGIYNVRWRPNATGYWRLILTYPVGMQIMGQDYDVIAGASAADCGTGLKSSFIKPGC
;
A
#
# COMPACT_ATOMS: atom_id res chain seq x y z
N MET A 1 -14.68 -14.65 -15.38
CA MET A 1 -14.57 -14.46 -14.03
C MET A 1 -13.37 -13.63 -13.63
N SER A 2 -13.50 -12.89 -12.61
CA SER A 2 -12.43 -12.03 -12.18
C SER A 2 -11.30 -12.81 -11.54
N THR A 3 -10.07 -12.44 -11.84
CA THR A 3 -8.91 -12.97 -11.18
C THR A 3 -8.32 -11.99 -10.18
N THR A 4 -9.00 -10.87 -9.97
CA THR A 4 -8.53 -9.86 -9.03
C THR A 4 -8.66 -10.39 -7.61
N ARG A 5 -7.54 -10.39 -6.87
CA ARG A 5 -7.51 -10.87 -5.50
C ARG A 5 -7.64 -9.77 -4.48
N GLY A 6 -7.47 -8.52 -4.89
CA GLY A 6 -7.55 -7.39 -3.99
C GLY A 6 -7.70 -6.11 -4.77
N ARG A 7 -7.24 -5.02 -4.18
CA ARG A 7 -7.39 -3.72 -4.81
C ARG A 7 -6.52 -3.62 -6.06
N LEU A 8 -7.11 -3.11 -7.13
CA LEU A 8 -6.42 -2.94 -8.40
C LEU A 8 -5.61 -1.64 -8.36
N VAL A 9 -4.32 -1.72 -8.62
CA VAL A 9 -3.43 -0.57 -8.62
C VAL A 9 -2.50 -0.63 -9.81
N THR A 10 -1.92 0.51 -10.16
CA THR A 10 -1.04 0.62 -11.33
C THR A 10 0.41 0.55 -10.89
N ASN A 11 1.21 -0.22 -11.65
CA ASN A 11 2.63 -0.35 -11.37
C ASN A 11 3.34 1.00 -11.44
N ASN A 12 4.30 1.20 -10.55
CA ASN A 12 5.07 2.44 -10.39
C ASN A 12 4.27 3.65 -9.90
N ASN A 13 3.01 3.47 -9.57
CA ASN A 13 2.22 4.50 -8.91
C ASN A 13 2.16 4.23 -7.42
N VAL A 14 2.14 5.30 -6.63
CA VAL A 14 2.07 5.17 -5.18
C VAL A 14 0.74 4.57 -4.78
N VAL A 15 0.82 3.60 -3.88
CA VAL A 15 -0.33 3.03 -3.19
C VAL A 15 -0.41 3.69 -1.82
N LEU A 16 -1.55 4.28 -1.51
CA LEU A 16 -1.78 4.92 -0.23
C LEU A 16 -2.98 4.26 0.43
N ASP A 17 -2.75 3.69 1.61
CA ASP A 17 -3.79 3.09 2.41
C ASP A 17 -3.81 3.70 3.80
N GLN A 18 -4.92 3.53 4.49
CA GLN A 18 -5.05 3.93 5.87
C GLN A 18 -5.12 2.71 6.77
N ALA A 19 -4.57 2.85 7.96
CA ALA A 19 -4.59 1.80 8.97
C ALA A 19 -4.88 2.41 10.33
N ASP A 20 -5.47 1.63 11.20
CA ASP A 20 -5.63 1.97 12.61
C ASP A 20 -5.53 0.71 13.45
N PHE A 21 -5.14 0.91 14.70
CA PHE A 21 -5.07 -0.17 15.67
C PHE A 21 -5.72 0.31 16.97
N PHE A 22 -6.18 -0.64 17.77
CA PHE A 22 -7.02 -0.34 18.90
C PHE A 22 -6.40 -0.79 20.21
N GLN A 23 -6.77 -0.11 21.28
CA GLN A 23 -6.43 -0.54 22.63
C GLN A 23 -7.18 -1.82 22.95
N VAL A 24 -6.90 -2.38 24.12
CA VAL A 24 -7.52 -3.64 24.52
C VAL A 24 -9.05 -3.57 24.62
N ASP A 25 -9.61 -2.36 24.70
CA ASP A 25 -11.07 -2.19 24.71
C ASP A 25 -11.70 -2.49 23.32
N GLY A 26 -10.90 -2.54 22.27
CA GLY A 26 -11.35 -2.87 20.94
C GLY A 26 -11.93 -1.70 20.14
N PHE A 27 -12.01 -0.50 20.71
CA PHE A 27 -12.57 0.62 19.97
C PHE A 27 -11.86 1.95 20.16
N THR A 28 -10.96 2.08 21.12
CA THR A 28 -10.14 3.29 21.26
C THR A 28 -8.88 3.15 20.42
N ARG A 29 -8.72 4.06 19.44
CA ARG A 29 -7.54 4.04 18.57
C ARG A 29 -6.28 4.34 19.36
N VAL A 30 -5.16 3.79 18.90
CA VAL A 30 -3.85 3.98 19.51
C VAL A 30 -3.11 5.06 18.76
N PRO A 31 -2.91 6.26 19.32
CA PRO A 31 -2.12 7.29 18.67
C PRO A 31 -0.63 7.09 18.91
N GLY A 32 0.18 7.75 18.11
CA GLY A 32 1.63 7.80 18.34
C GLY A 32 2.38 6.52 18.05
N LEU A 33 1.81 5.59 17.30
CA LEU A 33 2.53 4.38 16.93
C LEU A 33 3.66 4.67 15.94
N THR A 34 4.83 4.20 16.28
CA THR A 34 6.02 4.32 15.42
C THR A 34 6.34 2.99 14.76
N ILE A 35 7.23 3.03 13.79
CA ILE A 35 7.63 1.82 13.07
C ILE A 35 8.24 0.77 14.00
N GLY A 36 8.86 1.17 15.10
CA GLY A 36 9.44 0.22 16.06
C GLY A 36 8.41 -0.58 16.85
N GLN A 37 7.16 -0.15 16.85
CA GLN A 37 6.08 -0.82 17.58
C GLN A 37 5.26 -1.76 16.69
N LEU A 38 5.57 -1.80 15.41
CA LEU A 38 4.82 -2.56 14.41
C LEU A 38 5.75 -3.49 13.65
N THR A 39 5.16 -4.52 13.07
CA THR A 39 5.84 -5.36 12.08
C THR A 39 5.18 -5.13 10.73
N CYS A 40 5.98 -4.89 9.71
CA CYS A 40 5.52 -4.71 8.35
C CYS A 40 6.10 -5.80 7.47
N GLN A 41 5.25 -6.48 6.72
CA GLN A 41 5.66 -7.49 5.77
C GLN A 41 5.00 -7.19 4.44
N LEU A 42 5.79 -7.16 3.38
CA LEU A 42 5.30 -6.97 2.03
C LEU A 42 5.68 -8.19 1.20
N PHE A 43 4.70 -8.81 0.59
CA PHE A 43 4.89 -10.02 -0.23
C PHE A 43 4.60 -9.71 -1.69
N PHE A 44 5.41 -10.25 -2.56
CA PHE A 44 5.16 -10.25 -3.99
C PHE A 44 5.13 -11.68 -4.49
N GLN A 45 4.02 -12.08 -5.11
CA GLN A 45 3.82 -13.46 -5.55
C GLN A 45 4.10 -14.46 -4.43
N ASN A 46 3.62 -14.13 -3.24
CA ASN A 46 3.78 -14.91 -2.00
C ASN A 46 5.21 -14.99 -1.48
N ALA A 47 6.13 -14.21 -2.00
CA ALA A 47 7.51 -14.15 -1.50
C ALA A 47 7.73 -12.86 -0.72
N LEU A 48 8.27 -12.99 0.50
CA LEU A 48 8.55 -11.84 1.34
C LEU A 48 9.63 -10.97 0.69
N GLN A 49 9.34 -9.67 0.60
CA GLN A 49 10.25 -8.71 0.00
C GLN A 49 11.10 -8.03 1.08
N PRO A 50 12.40 -7.81 0.83
CA PRO A 50 13.27 -7.17 1.82
C PRO A 50 13.17 -5.65 1.81
N TRP A 51 11.95 -5.13 1.79
CA TRP A 51 11.73 -3.69 1.76
C TRP A 51 11.87 -3.11 3.16
N THR A 52 12.33 -1.87 3.22
CA THR A 52 12.54 -1.17 4.49
C THR A 52 11.23 -0.53 4.94
N PHE A 53 10.85 -0.78 6.19
CA PHE A 53 9.72 -0.09 6.82
C PHE A 53 10.26 1.14 7.53
N GLN A 54 9.77 2.34 7.19
CA GLN A 54 10.33 3.57 7.72
C GLN A 54 9.26 4.66 7.90
N SER A 55 9.65 5.70 8.63
CA SER A 55 8.78 6.86 8.83
C SER A 55 8.48 7.54 7.50
N GLY A 56 7.22 7.89 7.32
CA GLY A 56 6.76 8.64 6.16
C GLY A 56 6.57 10.13 6.42
N ALA A 57 7.06 10.63 7.54
CA ALA A 57 6.90 12.05 7.86
C ALA A 57 7.53 12.92 6.77
N GLY A 58 6.73 13.80 6.20
CA GLY A 58 7.19 14.68 5.13
C GLY A 58 7.36 14.04 3.77
N VAL A 59 7.04 12.76 3.63
CA VAL A 59 7.19 12.07 2.35
C VAL A 59 5.94 12.27 1.51
N THR A 60 6.11 12.82 0.32
CA THR A 60 5.02 12.98 -0.65
C THR A 60 4.96 11.78 -1.58
N ASP A 61 3.91 11.72 -2.39
CA ASP A 61 3.77 10.63 -3.36
C ASP A 61 4.94 10.60 -4.34
N VAL A 62 5.42 11.76 -4.76
CA VAL A 62 6.56 11.84 -5.68
C VAL A 62 7.85 11.33 -5.03
N GLN A 63 8.00 11.56 -3.74
CA GLN A 63 9.20 11.18 -3.00
C GLN A 63 9.20 9.71 -2.57
N ALA A 64 8.05 9.06 -2.57
CA ALA A 64 7.96 7.67 -2.18
C ALA A 64 8.61 6.78 -3.25
N VAL A 65 9.61 6.01 -2.85
CA VAL A 65 10.37 5.18 -3.76
C VAL A 65 10.09 3.70 -3.52
N SER A 66 10.30 2.89 -4.54
CA SER A 66 10.22 1.43 -4.40
C SER A 66 11.31 0.94 -3.45
N GLY A 67 11.04 -0.14 -2.77
CA GLY A 67 11.96 -0.69 -1.78
C GLY A 67 11.69 -0.23 -0.36
N ARG A 68 10.72 0.65 -0.18
CA ARG A 68 10.40 1.22 1.12
C ARG A 68 8.90 1.30 1.33
N VAL A 69 8.48 1.01 2.56
CA VAL A 69 7.10 1.21 3.01
C VAL A 69 7.12 2.32 4.04
N TYR A 70 6.33 3.35 3.81
CA TYR A 70 6.33 4.55 4.64
C TYR A 70 5.11 4.57 5.55
N TRP A 71 5.33 4.91 6.81
CA TRP A 71 4.31 4.94 7.84
C TRP A 71 4.28 6.30 8.49
N VAL A 72 3.11 6.93 8.56
CA VAL A 72 2.97 8.22 9.22
C VAL A 72 1.56 8.36 9.79
N GLU A 73 1.47 8.94 10.99
CA GLU A 73 0.18 9.31 11.56
C GLU A 73 -0.39 10.49 10.81
N VAL A 74 -1.67 10.45 10.49
CA VAL A 74 -2.33 11.52 9.74
C VAL A 74 -2.42 12.75 10.64
N PRO A 75 -1.88 13.91 10.23
CA PRO A 75 -1.97 15.12 11.02
C PRO A 75 -3.43 15.49 11.31
N GLY A 76 -3.72 15.77 12.56
CA GLY A 76 -5.07 16.12 12.97
C GLY A 76 -6.03 14.97 13.16
N SER A 77 -5.57 13.74 12.96
CA SER A 77 -6.40 12.53 13.11
C SER A 77 -5.66 11.51 13.96
N PRO A 78 -5.56 11.73 15.27
CA PRO A 78 -4.81 10.82 16.14
C PRO A 78 -5.30 9.38 16.02
N GLY A 79 -4.36 8.45 15.85
CA GLY A 79 -4.66 7.04 15.74
C GLY A 79 -5.02 6.56 14.35
N ILE A 80 -5.01 7.44 13.36
CA ILE A 80 -5.18 7.07 11.96
C ILE A 80 -3.85 7.26 11.24
N TYR A 81 -3.44 6.27 10.47
CA TYR A 81 -2.12 6.23 9.85
C TYR A 81 -2.22 6.06 8.36
N ASN A 82 -1.31 6.67 7.64
CA ASN A 82 -1.13 6.43 6.21
C ASN A 82 0.02 5.47 6.00
N VAL A 83 -0.20 4.50 5.12
CA VAL A 83 0.82 3.58 4.65
C VAL A 83 1.01 3.86 3.17
N ARG A 84 2.24 4.13 2.78
CA ARG A 84 2.54 4.54 1.40
C ARG A 84 3.67 3.67 0.87
N TRP A 85 3.51 3.15 -0.32
CA TRP A 85 4.55 2.35 -0.97
C TRP A 85 4.36 2.40 -2.49
N ARG A 86 5.39 2.05 -3.23
CA ARG A 86 5.35 2.10 -4.69
C ARG A 86 5.73 0.74 -5.25
N PRO A 87 4.81 0.02 -5.88
CA PRO A 87 5.14 -1.27 -6.49
C PRO A 87 6.09 -1.07 -7.67
N ASN A 88 6.97 -2.03 -7.87
CA ASN A 88 7.94 -2.02 -8.95
C ASN A 88 7.81 -3.22 -9.88
N ALA A 89 6.73 -3.97 -9.78
CA ALA A 89 6.45 -5.10 -10.65
C ALA A 89 4.96 -5.36 -10.69
N THR A 90 4.47 -5.81 -11.83
CA THR A 90 3.08 -6.22 -11.96
C THR A 90 2.88 -7.59 -11.34
N GLY A 91 1.69 -7.84 -10.82
CA GLY A 91 1.35 -9.11 -10.21
C GLY A 91 0.67 -8.94 -8.88
N TYR A 92 0.67 -9.99 -8.08
CA TYR A 92 -0.04 -10.03 -6.82
C TYR A 92 0.89 -9.62 -5.68
N TRP A 93 0.44 -8.62 -4.93
CA TRP A 93 1.15 -8.13 -3.74
C TRP A 93 0.25 -8.22 -2.53
N ARG A 94 0.87 -8.41 -1.36
CA ARG A 94 0.15 -8.39 -0.08
C ARG A 94 0.97 -7.61 0.94
N LEU A 95 0.32 -6.66 1.60
CA LEU A 95 0.91 -5.89 2.69
C LEU A 95 0.28 -6.33 4.00
N ILE A 96 1.10 -6.67 4.98
CA ILE A 96 0.64 -7.07 6.31
C ILE A 96 1.32 -6.20 7.34
N LEU A 97 0.51 -5.55 8.17
CA LEU A 97 0.97 -4.78 9.32
C LEU A 97 0.44 -5.45 10.58
N THR A 98 1.32 -5.67 11.54
CA THR A 98 0.97 -6.33 12.79
C THR A 98 1.29 -5.42 13.97
N TYR A 99 0.30 -5.20 14.83
CA TYR A 99 0.48 -4.55 16.11
C TYR A 99 0.35 -5.63 17.18
N PRO A 100 1.41 -5.89 17.97
CA PRO A 100 1.41 -7.05 18.86
C PRO A 100 0.41 -6.97 20.00
N VAL A 101 0.00 -5.77 20.41
CA VAL A 101 -1.00 -5.64 21.45
C VAL A 101 -2.34 -6.14 20.92
N GLY A 102 -2.88 -7.20 21.52
CA GLY A 102 -4.11 -7.81 21.05
C GLY A 102 -3.97 -8.57 19.74
N MET A 103 -2.74 -8.77 19.24
CA MET A 103 -2.48 -9.50 18.02
C MET A 103 -3.26 -8.94 16.82
N GLN A 104 -3.26 -7.63 16.67
CA GLN A 104 -4.03 -6.98 15.62
C GLN A 104 -3.26 -7.00 14.30
N ILE A 105 -3.94 -7.42 13.25
CA ILE A 105 -3.34 -7.55 11.92
C ILE A 105 -4.18 -6.76 10.94
N MET A 106 -3.50 -5.89 10.16
CA MET A 106 -4.09 -5.23 9.02
C MET A 106 -3.44 -5.81 7.77
N GLY A 107 -4.24 -6.45 6.93
CA GLY A 107 -3.76 -7.04 5.70
C GLY A 107 -4.52 -6.50 4.50
N GLN A 108 -3.81 -6.24 3.42
CA GLN A 108 -4.41 -5.78 2.19
C GLN A 108 -3.74 -6.45 1.00
N ASP A 109 -4.56 -6.99 0.12
CA ASP A 109 -4.09 -7.58 -1.14
C ASP A 109 -4.23 -6.57 -2.26
N TYR A 110 -3.29 -6.64 -3.21
CA TYR A 110 -3.28 -5.77 -4.38
C TYR A 110 -3.00 -6.57 -5.63
N ASP A 111 -3.71 -6.26 -6.69
CA ASP A 111 -3.36 -6.70 -8.03
C ASP A 111 -2.74 -5.52 -8.76
N VAL A 112 -1.47 -5.60 -9.05
CA VAL A 112 -0.73 -4.53 -9.70
C VAL A 112 -0.67 -4.80 -11.18
N ILE A 113 -1.25 -3.89 -11.96
CA ILE A 113 -1.31 -3.99 -13.41
C ILE A 113 -0.32 -3.01 -14.03
N ALA A 114 0.01 -3.23 -15.29
CA ALA A 114 0.91 -2.37 -16.02
C ALA A 114 0.32 -0.98 -16.15
N GLY A 115 1.17 0.02 -15.95
CA GLY A 115 0.78 1.39 -16.22
C GLY A 115 0.77 1.62 -17.73
N ALA A 116 -0.23 2.36 -18.22
CA ALA A 116 -0.28 2.71 -19.62
C ALA A 116 0.64 3.89 -19.88
N SER A 117 1.45 3.78 -20.94
CA SER A 117 2.21 4.94 -21.41
C SER A 117 1.31 5.83 -22.24
N ALA A 118 1.80 7.03 -22.55
CA ALA A 118 1.07 7.92 -23.44
C ALA A 118 0.87 7.26 -24.82
N ALA A 119 1.85 6.50 -25.27
CA ALA A 119 1.71 5.79 -26.52
C ALA A 119 0.62 4.73 -26.48
N ASP A 120 0.55 4.02 -25.37
CA ASP A 120 -0.50 3.01 -25.23
C ASP A 120 -1.89 3.65 -25.21
N CYS A 121 -2.01 4.77 -24.56
CA CYS A 121 -3.27 5.48 -24.54
C CYS A 121 -3.62 6.04 -25.90
N GLY A 122 -2.63 6.51 -26.60
CA GLY A 122 -2.84 7.16 -27.89
C GLY A 122 -3.10 6.23 -29.03
N THR A 123 -2.81 4.96 -28.89
CA THR A 123 -3.04 4.04 -29.98
C THR A 123 -4.51 3.77 -30.17
N GLY A 124 -5.18 4.12 -29.36
CA GLY A 124 -6.48 3.95 -29.53
C GLY A 124 -6.95 2.68 -29.66
N LEU A 125 -6.35 2.04 -29.84
CA LEU A 125 -6.71 1.03 -30.10
C LEU A 125 -7.56 0.64 -29.50
N LYS A 126 -7.71 1.08 -29.22
CA LYS A 126 -8.34 0.78 -28.77
C LYS A 126 -9.31 0.68 -28.92
N SER A 127 -9.53 0.82 -29.18
CA SER A 127 -10.40 0.60 -29.72
C SER A 127 -11.59 0.20 -29.13
N SER A 128 -12.02 -0.76 -29.29
CA SER A 128 -13.25 -1.24 -28.76
C SER A 128 -13.22 -1.37 -27.25
N PHE A 129 -12.10 -1.13 -26.68
CA PHE A 129 -12.05 -1.13 -25.22
C PHE A 129 -11.01 -0.13 -24.79
N ILE A 130 -11.11 0.26 -23.56
CA ILE A 130 -10.25 1.27 -23.01
C ILE A 130 -9.08 0.62 -22.32
N LYS A 131 -7.89 1.11 -22.63
CA LYS A 131 -6.71 0.61 -21.97
C LYS A 131 -6.69 1.08 -20.55
N PRO A 132 -6.42 0.19 -19.60
CA PRO A 132 -6.30 0.59 -18.21
C PRO A 132 -5.21 1.64 -18.06
N GLY A 133 -5.48 2.65 -17.27
CA GLY A 133 -4.53 3.70 -17.00
C GLY A 133 -4.52 4.84 -18.01
N CYS A 134 -5.32 4.77 -19.02
CA CYS A 134 -5.44 5.88 -19.97
C CYS A 134 -6.39 6.99 -19.52
#